data_8af83c7eecca2ecc6a7a33ede136238b
#
_entry.id   8af83c7eecca2ecc6a7a33ede136238b
#
_cell.length_a   1.000
_cell.length_b   1.000
_cell.length_c   1.000
_cell.angle_alpha   90.00
_cell.angle_beta   90.00
_cell.angle_gamma   90.00
#
_symmetry.space_group_name_H-M   'P 1'
#
loop_
_entity.id
_entity.type
_entity.pdbx_description
1 polymer ?
#
loop_
_entity_poly.entity_id
_entity_poly.type
_entity_poly.pdbx_seq_one_letter_code
_entity_poly.pdbx_strand_id
1 'polypeptide(L)'
;MKLLLIKAGKAWHTLKRDGLLRGGKRVLGAFLALFKFVGKGDILFVTGGVGDSARYRCHHVAEELELNGFKCSITVQDNPLLASYADKFAVFVFHRVLYTPSVAKLIARIKEQGKEIIFETDDLVYDKEFLVHMDYFQKMNPLEKKLYENGVGGEILADPYVRVCTASTSFLAEKLREKGKEVFIVPNRLSKEDVSMAERIKVQRDLPTLTSQTSPVRLGYFSGTLSHNKDFATITDALLAIMEKYPQTELFLAGPLDIESKLNKFKERIRQFPYVPREKHFANVASVDINIAPLEIGNPFCEAKSELKFFEAGIVGVPTVASATAPYREAIVDGVDGFVADGTAAWTEKLARLVFDADFRQEMGQKARQKALERYATTTADNKEYYGYLKNKTGRFKSYELTG
;
A
#
# COMPACT_ATOMS: atom_id res chain seq x y z
N MET A 1 15.12 -25.61 2.23
CA MET A 1 14.01 -26.53 1.91
C MET A 1 12.65 -25.99 2.35
N LYS A 2 12.43 -25.59 3.63
CA LYS A 2 11.13 -25.09 4.14
C LYS A 2 10.60 -23.87 3.39
N LEU A 3 11.43 -22.86 3.11
CA LEU A 3 11.03 -21.63 2.40
C LEU A 3 10.58 -21.92 0.94
N LEU A 4 11.21 -22.87 0.26
CA LEU A 4 10.81 -23.32 -1.08
C LEU A 4 9.45 -23.99 -1.08
N LEU A 5 9.15 -24.81 -0.08
CA LEU A 5 7.82 -25.43 0.08
C LEU A 5 6.72 -24.39 0.31
N ILE A 6 6.98 -23.37 1.13
CA ILE A 6 6.03 -22.27 1.36
C ILE A 6 5.79 -21.48 0.08
N LYS A 7 6.84 -21.20 -0.70
CA LYS A 7 6.73 -20.51 -1.99
C LYS A 7 5.99 -21.35 -3.03
N ALA A 8 6.24 -22.64 -3.09
CA ALA A 8 5.50 -23.57 -3.95
C ALA A 8 4.01 -23.60 -3.56
N GLY A 9 3.69 -23.61 -2.25
CA GLY A 9 2.32 -23.52 -1.76
C GLY A 9 1.64 -22.20 -2.14
N LYS A 10 2.34 -21.06 -2.00
CA LYS A 10 1.83 -19.75 -2.44
C LYS A 10 1.62 -19.68 -3.96
N ALA A 11 2.54 -20.25 -4.75
CA ALA A 11 2.40 -20.33 -6.21
C ALA A 11 1.16 -21.16 -6.59
N TRP A 12 0.99 -22.33 -5.97
CA TRP A 12 -0.18 -23.18 -6.17
C TRP A 12 -1.49 -22.46 -5.78
N HIS A 13 -1.51 -21.76 -4.66
CA HIS A 13 -2.68 -20.99 -4.22
C HIS A 13 -3.00 -19.85 -5.22
N THR A 14 -1.96 -19.20 -5.76
CA THR A 14 -2.12 -18.17 -6.79
C THR A 14 -2.70 -18.74 -8.08
N LEU A 15 -2.21 -19.91 -8.53
CA LEU A 15 -2.75 -20.62 -9.71
C LEU A 15 -4.21 -21.02 -9.50
N LYS A 16 -4.55 -21.53 -8.31
CA LYS A 16 -5.93 -21.95 -7.98
C LYS A 16 -6.88 -20.75 -7.91
N ARG A 17 -6.44 -19.62 -7.37
CA ARG A 17 -7.25 -18.41 -7.21
C ARG A 17 -7.43 -17.63 -8.52
N ASP A 18 -6.34 -17.42 -9.26
CA ASP A 18 -6.30 -16.50 -10.41
C ASP A 18 -6.42 -17.25 -11.76
N GLY A 19 -6.48 -18.58 -11.74
CA GLY A 19 -6.51 -19.45 -12.91
C GLY A 19 -5.14 -19.63 -13.58
N LEU A 20 -5.03 -20.63 -14.47
CA LEU A 20 -3.75 -21.01 -15.10
C LEU A 20 -3.10 -19.88 -15.92
N LEU A 21 -3.90 -19.08 -16.64
CA LEU A 21 -3.35 -18.01 -17.49
C LEU A 21 -2.85 -16.82 -16.69
N ARG A 22 -3.68 -16.30 -15.74
CA ARG A 22 -3.33 -15.12 -14.93
C ARG A 22 -2.39 -15.47 -13.78
N GLY A 23 -2.70 -16.54 -13.06
CA GLY A 23 -1.85 -17.07 -12.00
C GLY A 23 -0.50 -17.52 -12.53
N GLY A 24 -0.46 -18.16 -13.71
CA GLY A 24 0.78 -18.57 -14.39
C GLY A 24 1.67 -17.37 -14.72
N LYS A 25 1.14 -16.29 -15.28
CA LYS A 25 1.91 -15.04 -15.52
C LYS A 25 2.50 -14.47 -14.24
N ARG A 26 1.73 -14.46 -13.13
CA ARG A 26 2.21 -13.95 -11.82
C ARG A 26 3.33 -14.82 -11.25
N VAL A 27 3.18 -16.14 -11.31
CA VAL A 27 4.19 -17.10 -10.84
C VAL A 27 5.45 -17.00 -11.69
N LEU A 28 5.32 -16.93 -13.02
CA LEU A 28 6.45 -16.75 -13.94
C LEU A 28 7.15 -15.42 -13.71
N GLY A 29 6.41 -14.33 -13.54
CA GLY A 29 6.98 -13.02 -13.22
C GLY A 29 7.76 -13.02 -11.90
N ALA A 30 7.25 -13.67 -10.87
CA ALA A 30 7.96 -13.85 -9.60
C ALA A 30 9.22 -14.72 -9.75
N PHE A 31 9.16 -15.74 -10.59
CA PHE A 31 10.33 -16.58 -10.91
C PHE A 31 11.40 -15.80 -11.68
N LEU A 32 11.02 -15.05 -12.72
CA LEU A 32 11.94 -14.20 -13.47
C LEU A 32 12.60 -13.13 -12.61
N ALA A 33 11.88 -12.60 -11.63
CA ALA A 33 12.42 -11.61 -10.67
C ALA A 33 13.60 -12.18 -9.86
N LEU A 34 13.67 -13.50 -9.63
CA LEU A 34 14.80 -14.16 -8.94
C LEU A 34 16.12 -14.00 -9.70
N PHE A 35 16.07 -13.94 -11.03
CA PHE A 35 17.24 -13.87 -11.90
C PHE A 35 17.47 -12.50 -12.51
N LYS A 36 16.68 -11.49 -12.09
CA LYS A 36 16.85 -10.13 -12.59
C LYS A 36 18.25 -9.63 -12.24
N PHE A 37 19.06 -9.38 -13.26
CA PHE A 37 20.38 -8.78 -13.07
C PHE A 37 20.24 -7.31 -12.67
N VAL A 38 21.08 -6.86 -11.73
CA VAL A 38 21.13 -5.49 -11.24
C VAL A 38 22.48 -4.87 -11.57
N GLY A 39 22.47 -3.72 -12.21
CA GLY A 39 23.67 -2.94 -12.53
C GLY A 39 24.29 -2.28 -11.29
N LYS A 40 25.19 -1.31 -11.51
CA LYS A 40 25.71 -0.42 -10.46
C LYS A 40 24.80 0.77 -10.28
N GLY A 41 24.66 1.27 -9.06
CA GLY A 41 23.84 2.45 -8.74
C GLY A 41 24.17 3.01 -7.36
N ASP A 42 23.32 3.90 -6.90
CA ASP A 42 23.46 4.52 -5.58
C ASP A 42 22.74 3.68 -4.50
N ILE A 43 21.52 3.24 -4.82
CA ILE A 43 20.60 2.64 -3.87
C ILE A 43 20.07 1.31 -4.40
N LEU A 44 20.17 0.26 -3.60
CA LEU A 44 19.55 -1.03 -3.88
C LEU A 44 18.40 -1.30 -2.91
N PHE A 45 17.20 -1.44 -3.45
CA PHE A 45 16.05 -1.99 -2.72
C PHE A 45 16.08 -3.50 -2.77
N VAL A 46 16.10 -4.14 -1.59
CA VAL A 46 15.96 -5.59 -1.42
C VAL A 46 14.58 -5.84 -0.85
N THR A 47 13.71 -6.56 -1.57
CA THR A 47 12.35 -6.83 -1.12
C THR A 47 12.09 -8.31 -0.86
N GLY A 48 11.27 -8.60 0.15
CA GLY A 48 10.82 -9.96 0.46
C GLY A 48 9.74 -10.51 -0.48
N GLY A 49 9.19 -9.69 -1.38
CA GLY A 49 8.12 -10.09 -2.30
C GLY A 49 7.95 -9.17 -3.50
N VAL A 50 7.02 -9.54 -4.38
CA VAL A 50 6.72 -8.83 -5.66
C VAL A 50 5.27 -8.30 -5.69
N GLY A 51 4.60 -8.18 -4.54
CA GLY A 51 3.21 -7.72 -4.43
C GLY A 51 3.07 -6.19 -4.43
N ASP A 52 1.85 -5.72 -4.11
CA ASP A 52 1.52 -4.30 -4.11
C ASP A 52 2.32 -3.49 -3.08
N SER A 53 2.67 -4.09 -1.91
CA SER A 53 3.57 -3.47 -0.95
C SER A 53 4.94 -3.15 -1.58
N ALA A 54 5.58 -4.12 -2.27
CA ALA A 54 6.83 -3.86 -3.00
C ALA A 54 6.68 -2.81 -4.10
N ARG A 55 5.51 -2.73 -4.76
CA ARG A 55 5.23 -1.69 -5.76
C ARG A 55 5.32 -0.31 -5.13
N TYR A 56 4.58 -0.05 -4.06
CA TYR A 56 4.60 1.25 -3.42
C TYR A 56 5.91 1.55 -2.71
N ARG A 57 6.47 0.58 -1.98
CA ARG A 57 7.63 0.80 -1.11
C ARG A 57 8.98 0.69 -1.80
N CYS A 58 9.06 -0.03 -2.93
CA CYS A 58 10.31 -0.15 -3.67
C CYS A 58 10.23 0.54 -5.04
N HIS A 59 9.21 0.22 -5.87
CA HIS A 59 9.17 0.74 -7.24
C HIS A 59 8.82 2.23 -7.29
N HIS A 60 7.77 2.68 -6.57
CA HIS A 60 7.37 4.08 -6.59
C HIS A 60 8.37 4.96 -5.82
N VAL A 61 8.94 4.47 -4.71
CA VAL A 61 10.01 5.19 -4.01
C VAL A 61 11.28 5.27 -4.87
N ALA A 62 11.64 4.20 -5.60
CA ALA A 62 12.75 4.25 -6.54
C ALA A 62 12.50 5.29 -7.65
N GLU A 63 11.28 5.33 -8.24
CA GLU A 63 10.90 6.35 -9.23
C GLU A 63 11.02 7.77 -8.66
N GLU A 64 10.53 8.00 -7.42
CA GLU A 64 10.67 9.29 -6.72
C GLU A 64 12.15 9.68 -6.56
N LEU A 65 12.99 8.75 -6.13
CA LEU A 65 14.42 8.99 -5.94
C LEU A 65 15.14 9.21 -7.28
N GLU A 66 14.78 8.50 -8.33
CA GLU A 66 15.33 8.68 -9.68
C GLU A 66 15.01 10.05 -10.25
N LEU A 67 13.79 10.58 -9.98
CA LEU A 67 13.42 11.96 -10.31
C LEU A 67 14.26 12.99 -9.55
N ASN A 68 14.80 12.62 -8.39
CA ASN A 68 15.71 13.44 -7.59
C ASN A 68 17.21 13.15 -7.86
N GLY A 69 17.50 12.46 -8.97
CA GLY A 69 18.84 12.25 -9.51
C GLY A 69 19.60 11.03 -8.96
N PHE A 70 18.99 10.17 -8.15
CA PHE A 70 19.61 8.92 -7.70
C PHE A 70 19.51 7.82 -8.78
N LYS A 71 20.43 6.84 -8.74
CA LYS A 71 20.36 5.63 -9.54
C LYS A 71 19.92 4.47 -8.66
N CYS A 72 18.66 4.06 -8.81
CA CYS A 72 18.05 3.01 -8.02
C CYS A 72 18.02 1.68 -8.76
N SER A 73 18.03 0.59 -8.00
CA SER A 73 17.75 -0.76 -8.50
C SER A 73 16.95 -1.53 -7.48
N ILE A 74 16.18 -2.52 -7.94
CA ILE A 74 15.33 -3.34 -7.09
C ILE A 74 15.61 -4.81 -7.36
N THR A 75 15.80 -5.58 -6.29
CA THR A 75 15.98 -7.03 -6.34
C THR A 75 15.15 -7.73 -5.25
N VAL A 76 14.94 -9.02 -5.40
CA VAL A 76 14.29 -9.82 -4.36
C VAL A 76 15.32 -10.50 -3.47
N GLN A 77 14.95 -10.75 -2.21
CA GLN A 77 15.83 -11.39 -1.20
C GLN A 77 16.39 -12.76 -1.62
N ASP A 78 15.74 -13.44 -2.56
CA ASP A 78 16.11 -14.78 -3.04
C ASP A 78 16.92 -14.76 -4.32
N ASN A 79 17.36 -13.60 -4.79
CA ASN A 79 18.25 -13.50 -5.95
C ASN A 79 19.58 -14.23 -5.66
N PRO A 80 19.98 -15.21 -6.49
CA PRO A 80 21.21 -15.99 -6.28
C PRO A 80 22.49 -15.13 -6.22
N LEU A 81 22.47 -13.97 -6.88
CA LEU A 81 23.59 -13.02 -6.92
C LEU A 81 23.55 -11.98 -5.80
N LEU A 82 22.60 -12.07 -4.84
CA LEU A 82 22.34 -11.05 -3.85
C LEU A 82 23.60 -10.55 -3.13
N ALA A 83 24.43 -11.47 -2.62
CA ALA A 83 25.65 -11.12 -1.90
C ALA A 83 26.70 -10.37 -2.75
N SER A 84 26.70 -10.54 -4.07
CA SER A 84 27.62 -9.85 -4.97
C SER A 84 27.25 -8.39 -5.21
N TYR A 85 26.05 -7.98 -4.81
CA TYR A 85 25.59 -6.60 -4.98
C TYR A 85 26.17 -5.66 -3.91
N ALA A 86 26.78 -6.18 -2.83
CA ALA A 86 27.42 -5.35 -1.82
C ALA A 86 28.42 -4.35 -2.42
N ASP A 87 29.14 -4.73 -3.48
CA ASP A 87 30.17 -3.89 -4.10
C ASP A 87 29.60 -2.86 -5.10
N LYS A 88 28.29 -2.94 -5.41
CA LYS A 88 27.69 -2.19 -6.51
C LYS A 88 26.89 -0.97 -6.09
N PHE A 89 26.55 -0.84 -4.80
CA PHE A 89 25.69 0.22 -4.26
C PHE A 89 26.31 0.81 -3.00
N ALA A 90 25.90 2.03 -2.65
CA ALA A 90 26.30 2.71 -1.41
C ALA A 90 25.25 2.55 -0.29
N VAL A 91 23.97 2.48 -0.66
CA VAL A 91 22.83 2.39 0.27
C VAL A 91 21.99 1.16 -0.06
N PHE A 92 21.57 0.44 0.97
CA PHE A 92 20.74 -0.77 0.88
C PHE A 92 19.47 -0.59 1.69
N VAL A 93 18.31 -0.65 1.04
CA VAL A 93 16.99 -0.54 1.67
C VAL A 93 16.35 -1.93 1.73
N PHE A 94 16.12 -2.44 2.93
CA PHE A 94 15.52 -3.77 3.15
C PHE A 94 14.04 -3.64 3.49
N HIS A 95 13.18 -4.02 2.54
CA HIS A 95 11.73 -3.97 2.65
C HIS A 95 11.15 -5.37 2.87
N ARG A 96 10.56 -5.63 4.05
CA ARG A 96 9.92 -6.91 4.41
C ARG A 96 10.78 -8.14 4.10
N VAL A 97 12.07 -8.06 4.37
CA VAL A 97 13.05 -9.11 4.09
C VAL A 97 13.19 -10.05 5.28
N LEU A 98 13.13 -11.35 5.03
CA LEU A 98 13.44 -12.37 6.02
C LEU A 98 14.96 -12.51 6.20
N TYR A 99 15.43 -12.70 7.42
CA TYR A 99 16.85 -12.89 7.72
C TYR A 99 17.29 -14.31 7.32
N THR A 100 17.57 -14.50 6.03
CA THR A 100 18.07 -15.76 5.47
C THR A 100 19.59 -15.77 5.39
N PRO A 101 20.25 -16.95 5.22
CA PRO A 101 21.71 -17.00 5.06
C PRO A 101 22.25 -16.12 3.92
N SER A 102 21.52 -16.00 2.81
CA SER A 102 21.90 -15.12 1.68
C SER A 102 21.83 -13.64 2.09
N VAL A 103 20.79 -13.25 2.82
CA VAL A 103 20.62 -11.89 3.32
C VAL A 103 21.68 -11.58 4.38
N ALA A 104 21.92 -12.50 5.32
CA ALA A 104 22.99 -12.36 6.32
C ALA A 104 24.36 -12.14 5.68
N LYS A 105 24.68 -12.91 4.61
CA LYS A 105 25.93 -12.75 3.86
C LYS A 105 26.03 -11.38 3.17
N LEU A 106 24.92 -10.88 2.59
CA LEU A 106 24.88 -9.51 2.05
C LEU A 106 25.13 -8.47 3.13
N ILE A 107 24.40 -8.56 4.26
CA ILE A 107 24.51 -7.61 5.38
C ILE A 107 25.94 -7.59 5.93
N ALA A 108 26.56 -8.76 6.13
CA ALA A 108 27.94 -8.84 6.59
C ALA A 108 28.91 -8.07 5.65
N ARG A 109 28.80 -8.28 4.34
CA ARG A 109 29.62 -7.57 3.35
C ARG A 109 29.37 -6.06 3.32
N ILE A 110 28.10 -5.63 3.50
CA ILE A 110 27.75 -4.22 3.57
C ILE A 110 28.43 -3.58 4.80
N LYS A 111 28.37 -4.27 5.96
CA LYS A 111 28.98 -3.81 7.22
C LYS A 111 30.50 -3.74 7.13
N GLU A 112 31.16 -4.74 6.55
CA GLU A 112 32.62 -4.75 6.29
C GLU A 112 33.06 -3.54 5.44
N GLN A 113 32.19 -3.06 4.54
CA GLN A 113 32.46 -1.93 3.66
C GLN A 113 32.02 -0.58 4.26
N GLY A 114 31.46 -0.57 5.45
CA GLY A 114 30.97 0.64 6.11
C GLY A 114 29.80 1.33 5.39
N LYS A 115 29.04 0.59 4.58
CA LYS A 115 27.95 1.14 3.76
C LYS A 115 26.63 1.19 4.52
N GLU A 116 25.67 1.98 4.02
CA GLU A 116 24.43 2.26 4.72
C GLU A 116 23.40 1.16 4.55
N ILE A 117 22.74 0.80 5.65
CA ILE A 117 21.57 -0.09 5.68
C ILE A 117 20.38 0.67 6.23
N ILE A 118 19.29 0.73 5.46
CA ILE A 118 18.01 1.30 5.87
C ILE A 118 17.00 0.17 5.99
N PHE A 119 16.33 0.08 7.13
CA PHE A 119 15.18 -0.80 7.31
C PHE A 119 13.92 -0.08 6.84
N GLU A 120 13.12 -0.75 6.00
CA GLU A 120 11.89 -0.20 5.43
C GLU A 120 10.68 -1.03 5.82
N THR A 121 9.61 -0.38 6.29
CA THR A 121 8.35 -1.06 6.58
C THR A 121 7.12 -0.18 6.28
N ASP A 122 6.05 -0.82 5.81
CA ASP A 122 4.72 -0.27 5.58
C ASP A 122 3.66 -0.91 6.48
N ASP A 123 4.09 -1.75 7.45
CA ASP A 123 3.20 -2.49 8.33
C ASP A 123 3.97 -2.95 9.59
N LEU A 124 3.25 -3.35 10.65
CA LEU A 124 3.81 -3.82 11.92
C LEU A 124 4.29 -5.28 11.92
N VAL A 125 4.38 -5.92 10.75
CA VAL A 125 4.79 -7.34 10.61
C VAL A 125 6.22 -7.64 11.08
N TYR A 126 7.02 -6.61 11.30
CA TYR A 126 8.40 -6.75 11.81
C TYR A 126 8.48 -7.07 13.29
N ASP A 127 7.41 -6.85 14.05
CA ASP A 127 7.37 -7.04 15.48
C ASP A 127 6.33 -8.10 15.86
N LYS A 128 6.81 -9.19 16.47
CA LYS A 128 5.96 -10.32 16.89
C LYS A 128 4.87 -9.92 17.89
N GLU A 129 5.09 -8.87 18.70
CA GLU A 129 4.12 -8.44 19.72
C GLU A 129 2.82 -7.94 19.07
N PHE A 130 2.91 -7.35 17.88
CA PHE A 130 1.72 -6.88 17.16
C PHE A 130 1.00 -7.99 16.39
N LEU A 131 1.63 -9.13 16.11
CA LEU A 131 1.04 -10.19 15.27
C LEU A 131 -0.30 -10.72 15.80
N VAL A 132 -0.55 -10.62 17.10
CA VAL A 132 -1.83 -11.04 17.71
C VAL A 132 -3.02 -10.20 17.20
N HIS A 133 -2.77 -8.96 16.79
CA HIS A 133 -3.77 -8.03 16.24
C HIS A 133 -4.01 -8.23 14.75
N MET A 134 -3.21 -9.07 14.10
CA MET A 134 -3.35 -9.39 12.68
C MET A 134 -4.34 -10.53 12.48
N ASP A 135 -5.52 -10.23 11.98
CA ASP A 135 -6.63 -11.19 11.81
C ASP A 135 -6.23 -12.44 11.01
N TYR A 136 -5.46 -12.22 9.94
CA TYR A 136 -4.99 -13.32 9.08
C TYR A 136 -3.94 -14.21 9.77
N PHE A 137 -3.17 -13.71 10.74
CA PHE A 137 -2.15 -14.49 11.44
C PHE A 137 -2.75 -15.71 12.13
N GLN A 138 -3.93 -15.56 12.74
CA GLN A 138 -4.60 -16.67 13.42
C GLN A 138 -5.01 -17.80 12.46
N LYS A 139 -5.30 -17.45 11.21
CA LYS A 139 -5.74 -18.38 10.14
C LYS A 139 -4.58 -19.01 9.35
N MET A 140 -3.35 -18.56 9.57
CA MET A 140 -2.16 -19.10 8.91
C MET A 140 -1.88 -20.53 9.35
N ASN A 141 -1.37 -21.34 8.43
CA ASN A 141 -0.85 -22.66 8.79
C ASN A 141 0.46 -22.54 9.62
N PRO A 142 0.84 -23.60 10.37
CA PRO A 142 2.03 -23.55 11.26
C PRO A 142 3.34 -23.19 10.55
N LEU A 143 3.51 -23.57 9.28
CA LEU A 143 4.72 -23.26 8.51
C LEU A 143 4.77 -21.77 8.14
N GLU A 144 3.64 -21.18 7.80
CA GLU A 144 3.53 -19.73 7.55
C GLU A 144 3.75 -18.93 8.83
N LYS A 145 3.10 -19.33 9.95
CA LYS A 145 3.33 -18.70 11.28
C LYS A 145 4.79 -18.65 11.65
N LYS A 146 5.55 -19.69 11.34
CA LYS A 146 6.98 -19.77 11.63
C LYS A 146 7.80 -18.71 10.88
N LEU A 147 7.34 -18.17 9.74
CA LEU A 147 8.02 -17.06 9.05
C LEU A 147 7.90 -15.73 9.82
N TYR A 148 6.89 -15.62 10.68
CA TYR A 148 6.62 -14.43 11.48
C TYR A 148 7.09 -14.56 12.92
N GLU A 149 7.72 -15.70 13.30
CA GLU A 149 8.10 -16.02 14.68
C GLU A 149 8.99 -14.93 15.34
N ASN A 150 9.85 -14.29 14.53
CA ASN A 150 10.71 -13.18 14.96
C ASN A 150 10.28 -11.82 14.34
N GLY A 151 9.10 -11.79 13.70
CA GLY A 151 8.72 -10.67 12.84
C GLY A 151 9.43 -10.71 11.47
N VAL A 152 8.82 -10.12 10.45
CA VAL A 152 9.41 -10.05 9.10
C VAL A 152 10.47 -8.96 9.06
N GLY A 153 11.73 -9.34 9.12
CA GLY A 153 12.86 -8.41 9.16
C GLY A 153 13.19 -7.90 10.58
N GLY A 154 12.58 -8.46 11.63
CA GLY A 154 12.85 -8.07 13.02
C GLY A 154 14.31 -8.22 13.41
N GLU A 155 15.00 -9.26 12.92
CA GLU A 155 16.43 -9.46 13.15
C GLU A 155 17.28 -8.37 12.47
N ILE A 156 16.86 -7.88 11.29
CA ILE A 156 17.56 -6.78 10.62
C ILE A 156 17.36 -5.47 11.40
N LEU A 157 16.13 -5.21 11.83
CA LEU A 157 15.80 -4.03 12.65
C LEU A 157 16.55 -4.03 13.99
N ALA A 158 16.71 -5.21 14.61
CA ALA A 158 17.40 -5.36 15.88
C ALA A 158 18.93 -5.23 15.78
N ASP A 159 19.52 -5.32 14.58
CA ASP A 159 20.97 -5.15 14.41
C ASP A 159 21.38 -3.71 14.79
N PRO A 160 22.33 -3.51 15.73
CA PRO A 160 22.79 -2.17 16.13
C PRO A 160 23.41 -1.34 14.99
N TYR A 161 23.88 -1.99 13.92
CA TYR A 161 24.38 -1.31 12.75
C TYR A 161 23.27 -0.60 11.98
N VAL A 162 22.05 -1.12 11.99
CA VAL A 162 20.87 -0.55 11.32
C VAL A 162 20.27 0.56 12.19
N ARG A 163 20.69 1.79 11.95
CA ARG A 163 20.29 2.97 12.72
C ARG A 163 19.09 3.71 12.13
N VAL A 164 18.94 3.64 10.82
CA VAL A 164 17.98 4.41 10.05
C VAL A 164 16.89 3.51 9.50
N CYS A 165 15.66 4.01 9.58
CA CYS A 165 14.48 3.38 9.03
C CYS A 165 13.71 4.34 8.12
N THR A 166 12.92 3.78 7.19
CA THR A 166 11.85 4.49 6.50
C THR A 166 10.51 3.85 6.84
N ALA A 167 9.47 4.65 6.94
CA ALA A 167 8.11 4.23 7.24
C ALA A 167 7.11 4.97 6.36
N SER A 168 5.97 4.34 6.06
CA SER A 168 4.93 4.95 5.21
C SER A 168 4.04 5.96 5.94
N THR A 169 3.95 5.90 7.27
CA THR A 169 3.06 6.73 8.10
C THR A 169 3.77 7.26 9.34
N SER A 170 3.24 8.34 9.92
CA SER A 170 3.67 8.91 11.19
C SER A 170 3.57 7.89 12.33
N PHE A 171 2.49 7.11 12.38
CA PHE A 171 2.28 6.07 13.38
C PHE A 171 3.39 4.99 13.35
N LEU A 172 3.72 4.47 12.15
CA LEU A 172 4.82 3.52 12.01
C LEU A 172 6.17 4.14 12.37
N ALA A 173 6.38 5.40 12.01
CA ALA A 173 7.61 6.12 12.35
C ALA A 173 7.79 6.24 13.87
N GLU A 174 6.71 6.53 14.60
CA GLU A 174 6.72 6.57 16.06
C GLU A 174 7.10 5.21 16.65
N LYS A 175 6.48 4.12 16.18
CA LYS A 175 6.80 2.75 16.64
C LYS A 175 8.25 2.33 16.38
N LEU A 176 8.86 2.81 15.32
CA LEU A 176 10.28 2.58 15.05
C LEU A 176 11.20 3.48 15.91
N ARG A 177 10.78 4.72 16.19
CA ARG A 177 11.50 5.62 17.10
C ARG A 177 11.51 5.09 18.54
N GLU A 178 10.41 4.46 19.00
CA GLU A 178 10.34 3.74 20.27
C GLU A 178 11.43 2.64 20.40
N LYS A 179 11.87 2.09 19.26
CA LYS A 179 12.99 1.13 19.19
C LYS A 179 14.39 1.79 19.03
N GLY A 180 14.47 3.10 19.23
CA GLY A 180 15.74 3.87 19.17
C GLY A 180 16.26 4.11 17.75
N LYS A 181 15.40 4.08 16.72
CA LYS A 181 15.79 4.32 15.33
C LYS A 181 15.56 5.77 14.90
N GLU A 182 16.45 6.29 14.05
CA GLU A 182 16.19 7.48 13.26
C GLU A 182 15.23 7.12 12.13
N VAL A 183 14.15 7.89 11.92
CA VAL A 183 13.10 7.48 10.99
C VAL A 183 12.70 8.63 10.08
N PHE A 184 12.83 8.39 8.78
CA PHE A 184 12.27 9.23 7.74
C PHE A 184 10.87 8.72 7.34
N ILE A 185 9.89 9.61 7.31
CA ILE A 185 8.57 9.29 6.77
C ILE A 185 8.64 9.43 5.26
N VAL A 186 8.42 8.31 4.56
CA VAL A 186 8.37 8.22 3.10
C VAL A 186 6.98 7.71 2.72
N PRO A 187 6.00 8.59 2.47
CA PRO A 187 4.62 8.21 2.20
C PRO A 187 4.48 7.35 0.94
N ASN A 188 3.43 6.56 0.87
CA ASN A 188 3.05 5.90 -0.37
C ASN A 188 2.63 6.95 -1.41
N ARG A 189 3.05 6.75 -2.66
CA ARG A 189 2.77 7.68 -3.77
C ARG A 189 2.32 6.95 -5.01
N LEU A 190 1.62 7.64 -5.88
CA LEU A 190 1.24 7.22 -7.23
C LEU A 190 2.41 7.42 -8.18
N SER A 191 2.75 6.41 -8.97
CA SER A 191 3.74 6.52 -10.03
C SER A 191 3.25 7.40 -11.19
N LYS A 192 4.16 7.80 -12.07
CA LYS A 192 3.80 8.47 -13.34
C LYS A 192 2.82 7.64 -14.16
N GLU A 193 2.99 6.32 -14.16
CA GLU A 193 2.09 5.40 -14.85
C GLU A 193 0.70 5.39 -14.22
N ASP A 194 0.59 5.36 -12.88
CA ASP A 194 -0.69 5.43 -12.18
C ASP A 194 -1.44 6.73 -12.49
N VAL A 195 -0.75 7.86 -12.46
CA VAL A 195 -1.33 9.18 -12.81
C VAL A 195 -1.80 9.19 -14.26
N SER A 196 -0.98 8.69 -15.19
CA SER A 196 -1.34 8.61 -16.61
C SER A 196 -2.56 7.69 -16.86
N MET A 197 -2.65 6.56 -16.14
CA MET A 197 -3.83 5.68 -16.21
C MET A 197 -5.08 6.40 -15.70
N ALA A 198 -4.99 7.07 -14.56
CA ALA A 198 -6.11 7.82 -13.97
C ALA A 198 -6.60 8.96 -14.88
N GLU A 199 -5.69 9.67 -15.54
CA GLU A 199 -6.04 10.70 -16.53
C GLU A 199 -6.86 10.12 -17.70
N ARG A 200 -6.41 9.02 -18.28
CA ARG A 200 -7.16 8.36 -19.38
C ARG A 200 -8.57 7.94 -18.96
N ILE A 201 -8.69 7.39 -17.75
CA ILE A 201 -9.97 6.96 -17.18
C ILE A 201 -10.88 8.15 -16.94
N LYS A 202 -10.34 9.26 -16.40
CA LYS A 202 -11.13 10.48 -16.16
C LYS A 202 -11.67 11.06 -17.44
N VAL A 203 -10.86 11.18 -18.49
CA VAL A 203 -11.30 11.64 -19.81
C VAL A 203 -12.47 10.79 -20.32
N GLN A 204 -12.42 9.47 -20.17
CA GLN A 204 -13.52 8.58 -20.57
C GLN A 204 -14.78 8.77 -19.72
N ARG A 205 -14.63 9.01 -18.41
CA ARG A 205 -15.75 9.23 -17.49
C ARG A 205 -16.46 10.57 -17.75
N ASP A 206 -15.70 11.60 -18.08
CA ASP A 206 -16.22 12.96 -18.35
C ASP A 206 -16.85 13.11 -19.74
N LEU A 207 -16.77 12.08 -20.62
CA LEU A 207 -17.50 12.09 -21.87
C LEU A 207 -19.01 12.09 -21.60
N PRO A 208 -19.79 12.90 -22.34
CA PRO A 208 -21.24 12.97 -22.17
C PRO A 208 -21.85 11.58 -22.38
N THR A 209 -22.20 10.92 -21.30
CA THR A 209 -23.04 9.72 -21.35
C THR A 209 -24.48 10.17 -21.12
N LEU A 210 -25.41 9.60 -21.88
CA LEU A 210 -26.84 9.77 -21.66
C LEU A 210 -27.26 9.06 -20.36
N THR A 211 -26.70 9.51 -19.22
CA THR A 211 -27.08 8.97 -17.91
C THR A 211 -28.39 9.63 -17.50
N SER A 212 -29.44 8.82 -17.33
CA SER A 212 -30.69 9.29 -16.76
C SER A 212 -30.44 9.78 -15.31
N GLN A 213 -31.23 10.78 -14.87
CA GLN A 213 -31.22 11.28 -13.47
C GLN A 213 -31.53 10.19 -12.42
N THR A 214 -31.82 8.96 -12.84
CA THR A 214 -32.17 7.80 -12.00
C THR A 214 -31.05 6.77 -11.85
N SER A 215 -29.81 7.12 -12.19
CA SER A 215 -28.68 6.18 -12.03
C SER A 215 -28.41 5.87 -10.55
N PRO A 216 -28.14 4.60 -10.20
CA PRO A 216 -27.86 4.22 -8.80
C PRO A 216 -26.59 4.90 -8.30
N VAL A 217 -26.58 5.26 -7.01
CA VAL A 217 -25.37 5.73 -6.31
C VAL A 217 -24.59 4.52 -5.80
N ARG A 218 -23.37 4.34 -6.28
CA ARG A 218 -22.52 3.18 -5.98
C ARG A 218 -21.52 3.48 -4.88
N LEU A 219 -21.59 2.71 -3.79
CA LEU A 219 -20.58 2.68 -2.74
C LEU A 219 -19.57 1.59 -3.07
N GLY A 220 -18.28 1.93 -3.18
CA GLY A 220 -17.23 0.99 -3.55
C GLY A 220 -16.30 0.62 -2.41
N TYR A 221 -16.06 -0.68 -2.20
CA TYR A 221 -15.01 -1.18 -1.32
C TYR A 221 -14.04 -2.08 -2.09
N PHE A 222 -12.75 -1.75 -1.99
CA PHE A 222 -11.68 -2.42 -2.73
C PHE A 222 -10.73 -3.13 -1.75
N SER A 223 -10.80 -4.47 -1.69
CA SER A 223 -9.99 -5.31 -0.82
C SER A 223 -8.96 -6.12 -1.61
N GLY A 224 -7.72 -6.15 -1.15
CA GLY A 224 -6.67 -7.00 -1.71
C GLY A 224 -6.65 -8.43 -1.14
N THR A 225 -7.17 -8.62 0.09
CA THR A 225 -7.07 -9.88 0.85
C THR A 225 -8.26 -10.08 1.77
N LEU A 226 -8.49 -11.34 2.21
CA LEU A 226 -9.49 -11.69 3.22
C LEU A 226 -9.20 -11.13 4.63
N SER A 227 -8.03 -10.55 4.85
CA SER A 227 -7.67 -9.96 6.15
C SER A 227 -8.47 -8.70 6.51
N HIS A 228 -9.32 -8.22 5.60
CA HIS A 228 -10.12 -7.01 5.77
C HIS A 228 -11.59 -7.27 6.10
N ASN A 229 -11.97 -8.51 6.38
CA ASN A 229 -13.37 -8.85 6.71
C ASN A 229 -13.84 -8.12 7.98
N LYS A 230 -12.99 -8.05 9.03
CA LYS A 230 -13.32 -7.32 10.25
C LYS A 230 -13.36 -5.81 10.01
N ASP A 231 -12.43 -5.27 9.25
CA ASP A 231 -12.42 -3.86 8.86
C ASP A 231 -13.77 -3.49 8.22
N PHE A 232 -14.24 -4.28 7.26
CA PHE A 232 -15.51 -4.05 6.58
C PHE A 232 -16.72 -4.22 7.51
N ALA A 233 -16.68 -5.20 8.41
CA ALA A 233 -17.77 -5.45 9.35
C ALA A 233 -18.05 -4.27 10.29
N THR A 234 -17.05 -3.40 10.56
CA THR A 234 -17.22 -2.22 11.43
C THR A 234 -18.29 -1.25 10.94
N ILE A 235 -18.60 -1.27 9.63
CA ILE A 235 -19.55 -0.34 9.01
C ILE A 235 -20.84 -1.02 8.54
N THR A 236 -21.04 -2.32 8.82
CA THR A 236 -22.22 -3.06 8.36
C THR A 236 -23.53 -2.40 8.73
N ASP A 237 -23.68 -1.95 9.99
CA ASP A 237 -24.92 -1.32 10.46
C ASP A 237 -25.17 0.05 9.80
N ALA A 238 -24.12 0.82 9.50
CA ALA A 238 -24.24 2.05 8.73
C ALA A 238 -24.67 1.78 7.27
N LEU A 239 -24.09 0.75 6.64
CA LEU A 239 -24.48 0.33 5.28
C LEU A 239 -25.94 -0.13 5.25
N LEU A 240 -26.40 -0.88 6.24
CA LEU A 240 -27.80 -1.29 6.38
C LEU A 240 -28.71 -0.05 6.41
N ALA A 241 -28.43 0.92 7.28
CA ALA A 241 -29.21 2.14 7.41
C ALA A 241 -29.28 2.94 6.09
N ILE A 242 -28.15 3.06 5.39
CA ILE A 242 -28.07 3.75 4.10
C ILE A 242 -28.87 3.02 3.02
N MET A 243 -28.70 1.71 2.90
CA MET A 243 -29.39 0.92 1.88
C MET A 243 -30.91 0.79 2.13
N GLU A 244 -31.36 0.90 3.38
CA GLU A 244 -32.76 0.99 3.74
C GLU A 244 -33.35 2.35 3.35
N LYS A 245 -32.67 3.42 3.75
CA LYS A 245 -33.15 4.79 3.52
C LYS A 245 -33.09 5.24 2.08
N TYR A 246 -32.10 4.75 1.32
CA TYR A 246 -31.85 5.15 -0.07
C TYR A 246 -31.90 3.92 -1.01
N PRO A 247 -33.07 3.57 -1.54
CA PRO A 247 -33.27 2.38 -2.39
C PRO A 247 -32.41 2.36 -3.68
N GLN A 248 -32.00 3.53 -4.17
CA GLN A 248 -31.11 3.67 -5.34
C GLN A 248 -29.64 3.37 -5.03
N THR A 249 -29.26 3.07 -3.79
CA THR A 249 -27.86 2.80 -3.44
C THR A 249 -27.48 1.36 -3.76
N GLU A 250 -26.37 1.17 -4.49
CA GLU A 250 -25.74 -0.12 -4.76
C GLU A 250 -24.41 -0.25 -4.01
N LEU A 251 -24.05 -1.47 -3.62
CA LEU A 251 -22.77 -1.78 -3.02
C LEU A 251 -21.90 -2.56 -4.01
N PHE A 252 -20.74 -1.99 -4.35
CA PHE A 252 -19.75 -2.59 -5.24
C PHE A 252 -18.55 -3.05 -4.43
N LEU A 253 -18.31 -4.36 -4.39
CA LEU A 253 -17.24 -5.00 -3.63
C LEU A 253 -16.22 -5.62 -4.59
N ALA A 254 -14.96 -5.21 -4.51
CA ALA A 254 -13.89 -5.79 -5.31
C ALA A 254 -12.88 -6.52 -4.43
N GLY A 255 -12.52 -7.74 -4.83
CA GLY A 255 -11.61 -8.61 -4.12
C GLY A 255 -12.29 -9.64 -3.20
N PRO A 256 -11.46 -10.46 -2.51
CA PRO A 256 -11.99 -11.46 -1.60
C PRO A 256 -12.51 -10.79 -0.33
N LEU A 257 -13.81 -10.91 -0.08
CA LEU A 257 -14.49 -10.38 1.10
C LEU A 257 -15.68 -11.28 1.47
N ASP A 258 -15.77 -11.67 2.72
CA ASP A 258 -16.95 -12.30 3.30
C ASP A 258 -17.75 -11.22 4.03
N ILE A 259 -18.94 -10.91 3.52
CA ILE A 259 -19.82 -9.90 4.11
C ILE A 259 -20.74 -10.55 5.14
N GLU A 260 -21.19 -9.76 6.11
CA GLU A 260 -22.12 -10.23 7.13
C GLU A 260 -23.49 -10.59 6.53
N SER A 261 -24.09 -11.66 7.05
CA SER A 261 -25.40 -12.16 6.59
C SER A 261 -26.54 -11.14 6.68
N LYS A 262 -26.44 -10.16 7.58
CA LYS A 262 -27.38 -9.02 7.69
C LYS A 262 -27.58 -8.28 6.36
N LEU A 263 -26.53 -8.20 5.52
CA LEU A 263 -26.59 -7.56 4.21
C LEU A 263 -27.31 -8.38 3.13
N ASN A 264 -27.59 -9.67 3.37
CA ASN A 264 -28.23 -10.57 2.40
C ASN A 264 -29.62 -10.08 1.95
N LYS A 265 -30.33 -9.30 2.77
CA LYS A 265 -31.61 -8.69 2.38
C LYS A 265 -31.48 -7.73 1.19
N PHE A 266 -30.27 -7.26 0.91
CA PHE A 266 -29.95 -6.36 -0.21
C PHE A 266 -29.15 -7.03 -1.33
N LYS A 267 -29.08 -8.37 -1.38
CA LYS A 267 -28.25 -9.12 -2.33
C LYS A 267 -28.38 -8.66 -3.79
N GLU A 268 -29.60 -8.23 -4.22
CA GLU A 268 -29.87 -7.75 -5.58
C GLU A 268 -29.18 -6.40 -5.89
N ARG A 269 -28.77 -5.67 -4.85
CA ARG A 269 -28.07 -4.38 -4.92
C ARG A 269 -26.59 -4.47 -4.51
N ILE A 270 -26.08 -5.71 -4.27
CA ILE A 270 -24.69 -5.96 -3.92
C ILE A 270 -24.03 -6.71 -5.07
N ARG A 271 -22.96 -6.14 -5.61
CA ARG A 271 -22.18 -6.74 -6.69
C ARG A 271 -20.77 -7.01 -6.20
N GLN A 272 -20.34 -8.26 -6.20
CA GLN A 272 -19.00 -8.65 -5.80
C GLN A 272 -18.20 -9.14 -7.01
N PHE A 273 -16.98 -8.60 -7.14
CA PHE A 273 -16.07 -8.89 -8.24
C PHE A 273 -14.76 -9.47 -7.69
N PRO A 274 -14.10 -10.36 -8.45
CA PRO A 274 -12.81 -10.87 -8.05
C PRO A 274 -11.74 -9.76 -8.08
N TYR A 275 -10.61 -10.02 -7.41
CA TYR A 275 -9.42 -9.17 -7.52
C TYR A 275 -9.02 -8.97 -8.98
N VAL A 276 -8.68 -7.74 -9.35
CA VAL A 276 -8.31 -7.36 -10.71
C VAL A 276 -6.87 -6.84 -10.76
N PRO A 277 -6.21 -6.92 -11.93
CA PRO A 277 -4.92 -6.27 -12.17
C PRO A 277 -4.99 -4.75 -12.00
N ARG A 278 -3.82 -4.12 -11.76
CA ARG A 278 -3.69 -2.69 -11.50
C ARG A 278 -4.37 -1.81 -12.54
N GLU A 279 -4.22 -2.13 -13.82
CA GLU A 279 -4.80 -1.37 -14.94
C GLU A 279 -6.34 -1.30 -14.87
N LYS A 280 -6.97 -2.34 -14.30
CA LYS A 280 -8.41 -2.41 -14.11
C LYS A 280 -8.86 -1.87 -12.75
N HIS A 281 -7.93 -1.75 -11.79
CA HIS A 281 -8.24 -1.26 -10.45
C HIS A 281 -8.77 0.18 -10.50
N PHE A 282 -8.05 1.10 -11.12
CA PHE A 282 -8.48 2.49 -11.25
C PHE A 282 -9.79 2.64 -12.02
N ALA A 283 -10.02 1.81 -13.07
CA ALA A 283 -11.29 1.79 -13.77
C ALA A 283 -12.46 1.34 -12.87
N ASN A 284 -12.23 0.33 -12.02
CA ASN A 284 -13.22 -0.11 -11.04
C ASN A 284 -13.49 0.97 -9.99
N VAL A 285 -12.44 1.63 -9.48
CA VAL A 285 -12.59 2.75 -8.53
C VAL A 285 -13.35 3.91 -9.17
N ALA A 286 -13.07 4.23 -10.44
CA ALA A 286 -13.77 5.27 -11.17
C ALA A 286 -15.23 4.93 -11.50
N SER A 287 -15.63 3.65 -11.42
CA SER A 287 -17.01 3.20 -11.71
C SER A 287 -17.96 3.34 -10.52
N VAL A 288 -17.46 3.75 -9.35
CA VAL A 288 -18.28 4.02 -8.16
C VAL A 288 -18.36 5.52 -7.88
N ASP A 289 -19.34 5.92 -7.08
CA ASP A 289 -19.61 7.31 -6.75
C ASP A 289 -18.98 7.73 -5.44
N ILE A 290 -18.79 6.78 -4.51
CA ILE A 290 -18.24 6.98 -3.18
C ILE A 290 -17.34 5.78 -2.86
N ASN A 291 -16.08 6.03 -2.53
CA ASN A 291 -15.17 5.03 -2.01
C ASN A 291 -15.32 4.93 -0.48
N ILE A 292 -15.39 3.71 0.05
CA ILE A 292 -15.40 3.47 1.50
C ILE A 292 -14.11 2.78 1.93
N ALA A 293 -13.51 3.27 3.02
CA ALA A 293 -12.25 2.78 3.53
C ALA A 293 -12.34 2.48 5.05
N PRO A 294 -13.18 1.51 5.46
CA PRO A 294 -13.31 1.14 6.86
C PRO A 294 -12.05 0.43 7.38
N LEU A 295 -11.72 0.71 8.63
CA LEU A 295 -10.68 0.08 9.43
C LEU A 295 -11.16 -0.03 10.89
N GLU A 296 -10.68 -1.02 11.63
CA GLU A 296 -10.88 -1.12 13.07
C GLU A 296 -10.09 -0.02 13.78
N ILE A 297 -10.77 1.00 14.33
CA ILE A 297 -10.13 2.07 15.11
C ILE A 297 -9.56 1.47 16.40
N GLY A 298 -8.35 1.89 16.78
CA GLY A 298 -7.63 1.38 17.94
C GLY A 298 -6.93 0.04 17.75
N ASN A 299 -7.12 -0.64 16.61
CA ASN A 299 -6.29 -1.80 16.25
C ASN A 299 -4.94 -1.29 15.70
N PRO A 300 -3.78 -1.62 16.33
CA PRO A 300 -2.48 -1.10 15.90
C PRO A 300 -2.14 -1.38 14.43
N PHE A 301 -2.55 -2.54 13.90
CA PHE A 301 -2.36 -2.85 12.48
C PHE A 301 -3.18 -1.94 11.57
N CYS A 302 -4.36 -1.52 12.01
CA CYS A 302 -5.22 -0.60 11.25
C CYS A 302 -4.71 0.84 11.35
N GLU A 303 -4.25 1.26 12.55
CA GLU A 303 -3.60 2.55 12.76
C GLU A 303 -2.28 2.70 11.96
N ALA A 304 -1.60 1.59 11.67
CA ALA A 304 -0.37 1.59 10.88
C ALA A 304 -0.59 1.70 9.36
N LYS A 305 -1.82 1.37 8.88
CA LYS A 305 -2.13 1.36 7.43
C LYS A 305 -2.17 2.77 6.88
N SER A 306 -1.47 2.98 5.75
CA SER A 306 -1.51 4.27 5.07
C SER A 306 -2.88 4.56 4.43
N GLU A 307 -3.09 5.81 4.11
CA GLU A 307 -4.27 6.38 3.47
C GLU A 307 -4.41 6.04 1.96
N LEU A 308 -3.81 4.97 1.53
CA LEU A 308 -3.70 4.54 0.12
C LEU A 308 -5.06 4.55 -0.61
N LYS A 309 -6.13 4.02 0.02
CA LYS A 309 -7.47 4.01 -0.60
C LYS A 309 -8.02 5.41 -0.85
N PHE A 310 -7.63 6.41 -0.04
CA PHE A 310 -8.05 7.80 -0.21
C PHE A 310 -7.47 8.40 -1.49
N PHE A 311 -6.15 8.35 -1.65
CA PHE A 311 -5.55 8.99 -2.81
C PHE A 311 -5.70 8.18 -4.11
N GLU A 312 -5.86 6.85 -4.05
CA GLU A 312 -6.22 6.02 -5.21
C GLU A 312 -7.63 6.33 -5.72
N ALA A 313 -8.59 6.59 -4.83
CA ALA A 313 -9.91 7.05 -5.21
C ALA A 313 -9.89 8.52 -5.65
N GLY A 314 -9.18 9.36 -4.91
CA GLY A 314 -9.03 10.78 -5.21
C GLY A 314 -8.49 11.02 -6.61
N ILE A 315 -7.45 10.32 -7.06
CA ILE A 315 -6.83 10.54 -8.37
C ILE A 315 -7.81 10.37 -9.54
N VAL A 316 -8.85 9.55 -9.39
CA VAL A 316 -9.94 9.37 -10.37
C VAL A 316 -11.18 10.20 -10.04
N GLY A 317 -11.10 11.13 -9.08
CA GLY A 317 -12.18 12.06 -8.72
C GLY A 317 -13.31 11.42 -7.92
N VAL A 318 -13.05 10.37 -7.15
CA VAL A 318 -14.02 9.69 -6.28
C VAL A 318 -13.75 10.07 -4.83
N PRO A 319 -14.72 10.70 -4.12
CA PRO A 319 -14.57 11.04 -2.71
C PRO A 319 -14.55 9.79 -1.83
N THR A 320 -13.83 9.86 -0.70
CA THR A 320 -13.68 8.76 0.25
C THR A 320 -14.34 9.09 1.58
N VAL A 321 -15.06 8.11 2.15
CA VAL A 321 -15.37 8.06 3.57
C VAL A 321 -14.48 7.00 4.20
N ALA A 322 -13.66 7.37 5.19
CA ALA A 322 -12.69 6.49 5.84
C ALA A 322 -12.91 6.42 7.35
N SER A 323 -12.49 5.32 7.98
CA SER A 323 -12.38 5.26 9.44
C SER A 323 -11.40 6.30 9.95
N ALA A 324 -11.68 6.89 11.10
CA ALA A 324 -10.90 7.96 11.70
C ALA A 324 -9.60 7.45 12.38
N THR A 325 -8.80 6.67 11.66
CA THR A 325 -7.44 6.29 12.06
C THR A 325 -6.46 7.46 11.89
N ALA A 326 -5.32 7.42 12.54
CA ALA A 326 -4.34 8.51 12.50
C ALA A 326 -3.95 8.89 11.05
N PRO A 327 -3.57 7.97 10.14
CA PRO A 327 -3.21 8.34 8.77
C PRO A 327 -4.34 9.00 7.98
N TYR A 328 -5.59 8.54 8.16
CA TYR A 328 -6.73 9.18 7.48
C TYR A 328 -7.09 10.55 8.07
N ARG A 329 -6.94 10.76 9.39
CA ARG A 329 -7.11 12.08 10.02
C ARG A 329 -6.04 13.08 9.55
N GLU A 330 -4.81 12.62 9.32
CA GLU A 330 -3.73 13.45 8.80
C GLU A 330 -3.91 13.79 7.31
N ALA A 331 -4.46 12.84 6.54
CA ALA A 331 -4.60 12.96 5.09
C ALA A 331 -5.83 13.75 4.66
N ILE A 332 -6.98 13.54 5.32
CA ILE A 332 -8.28 14.04 4.90
C ILE A 332 -8.65 15.31 5.67
N VAL A 333 -9.01 16.37 4.97
CA VAL A 333 -9.68 17.53 5.54
C VAL A 333 -11.19 17.23 5.52
N ASP A 334 -11.71 16.88 6.71
CA ASP A 334 -13.08 16.38 6.87
C ASP A 334 -14.12 17.35 6.30
N GLY A 335 -15.00 16.86 5.43
CA GLY A 335 -16.01 17.64 4.75
C GLY A 335 -15.52 18.47 3.56
N VAL A 336 -14.22 18.42 3.22
CA VAL A 336 -13.63 19.18 2.11
C VAL A 336 -13.20 18.24 0.98
N ASP A 337 -12.24 17.33 1.22
CA ASP A 337 -11.69 16.43 0.22
C ASP A 337 -11.96 14.95 0.52
N GLY A 338 -12.74 14.69 1.57
CA GLY A 338 -13.18 13.38 2.01
C GLY A 338 -13.86 13.50 3.36
N PHE A 339 -14.24 12.36 3.93
CA PHE A 339 -14.76 12.27 5.28
C PHE A 339 -13.97 11.27 6.11
N VAL A 340 -13.76 11.58 7.40
CA VAL A 340 -13.31 10.63 8.42
C VAL A 340 -14.44 10.36 9.40
N ALA A 341 -14.75 9.10 9.66
CA ALA A 341 -15.90 8.69 10.48
C ALA A 341 -15.48 7.77 11.63
N ASP A 342 -16.04 8.00 12.80
CA ASP A 342 -15.88 7.18 14.00
C ASP A 342 -17.27 6.73 14.47
N GLY A 343 -17.50 5.42 14.48
CA GLY A 343 -18.76 4.80 14.87
C GLY A 343 -19.87 4.90 13.82
N THR A 344 -20.91 4.07 14.02
CA THR A 344 -22.02 3.87 13.07
C THR A 344 -22.76 5.15 12.72
N ALA A 345 -23.00 6.04 13.70
CA ALA A 345 -23.73 7.28 13.47
C ALA A 345 -23.00 8.23 12.50
N ALA A 346 -21.69 8.45 12.71
CA ALA A 346 -20.88 9.30 11.84
C ALA A 346 -20.76 8.72 10.42
N TRP A 347 -20.58 7.40 10.28
CA TRP A 347 -20.59 6.73 8.99
C TRP A 347 -21.92 6.92 8.26
N THR A 348 -23.05 6.72 8.96
CA THR A 348 -24.39 6.88 8.38
C THR A 348 -24.64 8.32 7.93
N GLU A 349 -24.32 9.31 8.76
CA GLU A 349 -24.49 10.73 8.43
C GLU A 349 -23.68 11.12 7.18
N LYS A 350 -22.38 10.79 7.16
CA LYS A 350 -21.46 11.19 6.09
C LYS A 350 -21.76 10.49 4.77
N LEU A 351 -22.10 9.20 4.82
CA LEU A 351 -22.58 8.48 3.65
C LEU A 351 -23.91 9.05 3.13
N ALA A 352 -24.87 9.33 4.03
CA ALA A 352 -26.16 9.91 3.64
C ALA A 352 -25.98 11.23 2.90
N ARG A 353 -25.09 12.10 3.39
CA ARG A 353 -24.80 13.38 2.74
C ARG A 353 -24.27 13.20 1.33
N LEU A 354 -23.30 12.30 1.14
CA LEU A 354 -22.74 12.02 -0.20
C LEU A 354 -23.73 11.30 -1.12
N VAL A 355 -24.61 10.43 -0.60
CA VAL A 355 -25.64 9.77 -1.39
C VAL A 355 -26.69 10.77 -1.88
N PHE A 356 -27.11 11.68 -1.00
CA PHE A 356 -28.19 12.64 -1.28
C PHE A 356 -27.74 13.80 -2.19
N ASP A 357 -26.55 14.37 -1.95
CA ASP A 357 -26.06 15.58 -2.60
C ASP A 357 -25.01 15.24 -3.67
N ALA A 358 -25.45 15.21 -4.94
CA ALA A 358 -24.59 14.86 -6.07
C ALA A 358 -23.54 15.93 -6.37
N ASP A 359 -23.90 17.21 -6.24
CA ASP A 359 -22.99 18.33 -6.53
C ASP A 359 -21.89 18.39 -5.47
N PHE A 360 -22.25 18.27 -4.19
CA PHE A 360 -21.30 18.20 -3.09
C PHE A 360 -20.36 17.00 -3.23
N ARG A 361 -20.89 15.82 -3.61
CA ARG A 361 -20.11 14.61 -3.88
C ARG A 361 -19.08 14.84 -5.00
N GLN A 362 -19.49 15.49 -6.08
CA GLN A 362 -18.63 15.81 -7.20
C GLN A 362 -17.54 16.81 -6.81
N GLU A 363 -17.89 17.88 -6.10
CA GLU A 363 -16.93 18.89 -5.61
C GLU A 363 -15.88 18.26 -4.70
N MET A 364 -16.30 17.43 -3.74
CA MET A 364 -15.40 16.72 -2.84
C MET A 364 -14.44 15.80 -3.61
N GLY A 365 -14.95 15.08 -4.62
CA GLY A 365 -14.14 14.23 -5.50
C GLY A 365 -13.09 15.04 -6.29
N GLN A 366 -13.43 16.23 -6.76
CA GLN A 366 -12.47 17.12 -7.45
C GLN A 366 -11.37 17.61 -6.51
N LYS A 367 -11.72 18.00 -5.26
CA LYS A 367 -10.75 18.40 -4.24
C LYS A 367 -9.84 17.24 -3.83
N ALA A 368 -10.40 16.03 -3.68
CA ALA A 368 -9.62 14.82 -3.44
C ALA A 368 -8.63 14.56 -4.57
N ARG A 369 -9.04 14.76 -5.83
CA ARG A 369 -8.16 14.60 -7.00
C ARG A 369 -7.04 15.62 -7.02
N GLN A 370 -7.35 16.88 -6.76
CA GLN A 370 -6.35 17.93 -6.67
C GLN A 370 -5.29 17.58 -5.61
N LYS A 371 -5.71 17.19 -4.41
CA LYS A 371 -4.79 16.75 -3.34
C LYS A 371 -3.98 15.53 -3.75
N ALA A 372 -4.59 14.53 -4.43
CA ALA A 372 -3.89 13.34 -4.88
C ALA A 372 -2.75 13.69 -5.85
N LEU A 373 -2.97 14.61 -6.80
CA LEU A 373 -1.95 15.10 -7.73
C LEU A 373 -0.86 15.91 -7.04
N GLU A 374 -1.22 16.78 -6.11
CA GLU A 374 -0.28 17.70 -5.45
C GLU A 374 0.59 17.01 -4.41
N ARG A 375 0.03 16.04 -3.66
CA ARG A 375 0.71 15.45 -2.50
C ARG A 375 1.12 14.00 -2.66
N TYR A 376 0.45 13.25 -3.56
CA TYR A 376 0.64 11.81 -3.65
C TYR A 376 1.21 11.32 -4.98
N ALA A 377 1.63 12.20 -5.88
CA ALA A 377 2.37 11.78 -7.07
C ALA A 377 3.90 11.75 -6.79
N THR A 378 4.61 10.81 -7.40
CA THR A 378 6.08 10.74 -7.32
C THR A 378 6.74 11.98 -7.92
N THR A 379 6.07 12.63 -8.87
CA THR A 379 6.55 13.85 -9.55
C THR A 379 6.47 15.12 -8.70
N THR A 380 5.63 15.12 -7.66
CA THR A 380 5.45 16.27 -6.74
C THR A 380 6.03 15.98 -5.36
N ALA A 381 6.74 14.86 -5.21
CA ALA A 381 7.38 14.48 -3.96
C ALA A 381 8.46 15.47 -3.56
N ASP A 382 8.43 15.92 -2.31
CA ASP A 382 9.43 16.83 -1.72
C ASP A 382 9.80 16.33 -0.31
N ASN A 383 10.78 15.41 -0.25
CA ASN A 383 11.31 14.87 1.01
C ASN A 383 12.79 15.27 1.16
N LYS A 384 13.02 16.58 1.36
CA LYS A 384 14.37 17.17 1.38
C LYS A 384 15.29 16.56 2.41
N GLU A 385 14.78 16.22 3.59
CA GLU A 385 15.58 15.62 4.66
C GLU A 385 16.09 14.24 4.24
N TYR A 386 15.21 13.38 3.74
CA TYR A 386 15.58 12.05 3.28
C TYR A 386 16.52 12.09 2.07
N TYR A 387 16.24 12.98 1.11
CA TYR A 387 17.14 13.15 -0.05
C TYR A 387 18.51 13.70 0.35
N GLY A 388 18.56 14.66 1.28
CA GLY A 388 19.81 15.18 1.84
C GLY A 388 20.63 14.08 2.54
N TYR A 389 19.99 13.28 3.36
CA TYR A 389 20.60 12.12 3.98
C TYR A 389 21.20 11.14 2.95
N LEU A 390 20.41 10.75 1.94
CA LEU A 390 20.86 9.84 0.88
C LEU A 390 22.02 10.42 0.05
N LYS A 391 21.99 11.72 -0.28
CA LYS A 391 23.10 12.41 -0.99
C LYS A 391 24.41 12.32 -0.20
N ASN A 392 24.34 12.50 1.11
CA ASN A 392 25.52 12.37 1.98
C ASN A 392 26.06 10.93 1.94
N LYS A 393 25.21 9.92 2.09
CA LYS A 393 25.61 8.51 2.09
C LYS A 393 26.11 7.98 0.74
N THR A 394 25.66 8.57 -0.36
CA THR A 394 26.08 8.21 -1.72
C THR A 394 27.31 9.00 -2.21
N GLY A 395 27.83 9.92 -1.40
CA GLY A 395 28.99 10.75 -1.74
C GLY A 395 28.70 11.87 -2.75
N ARG A 396 27.42 12.13 -3.06
CA ARG A 396 27.02 13.12 -4.08
C ARG A 396 27.20 14.57 -3.64
N PHE A 397 27.43 14.88 -2.37
CA PHE A 397 27.79 16.21 -1.90
C PHE A 397 29.24 16.62 -2.22
N LYS A 398 30.16 15.65 -2.48
CA LYS A 398 31.58 15.95 -2.71
C LYS A 398 31.88 16.54 -4.09
N SER A 399 30.94 16.58 -5.03
CA SER A 399 31.17 17.04 -6.40
C SER A 399 30.93 18.53 -6.65
N TYR A 400 30.42 19.29 -5.67
CA TYR A 400 30.19 20.72 -5.84
C TYR A 400 31.25 21.64 -5.21
N GLU A 401 32.15 21.11 -4.37
CA GLU A 401 33.23 21.92 -3.76
C GLU A 401 34.55 21.89 -4.53
N LEU A 402 34.66 21.18 -5.65
CA LEU A 402 35.90 21.07 -6.45
C LEU A 402 35.87 21.80 -7.80
N THR A 403 34.87 22.65 -8.06
CA THR A 403 34.79 23.50 -9.24
C THR A 403 34.48 24.95 -8.87
N GLY A 404 35.11 25.44 -7.82
CA GLY A 404 35.16 26.86 -7.44
C GLY A 404 36.56 27.41 -7.54
#